data_dafa2345f5871605f8a75f98e7b734df
#
_entry.id   dafa2345f5871605f8a75f98e7b734df
#
_cell.length_a   1.000
_cell.length_b   1.000
_cell.length_c   1.000
_cell.angle_alpha   90.00
_cell.angle_beta   90.00
_cell.angle_gamma   90.00
#
_symmetry.space_group_name_H-M   'P 1'
#
loop_
_entity.id
_entity.type
_entity.pdbx_description
1 polymer ?
#
loop_
_entity_poly.entity_id
_entity_poly.type
_entity_poly.pdbx_seq_one_letter_code
_entity_poly.pdbx_strand_id
1 'polypeptide(L)'
;MILAGGTDLFIRMKQGVIDPKVIIRVKHPSFIEEKPDGFHIGAATKMRTLEKSEVITRKFRALYEAIRLIGSVQIRYMATLGGNLCNASPAADTAPPLLVMGAELKILGPNGARMVALKDFFLGPGKTALSKSELLTEVHIPNPQPHTGTAFVRLSRASMDIAKISIAVLLQLDSTRRISTAKIALGSVAPTPILANKSADLLTGNRLTRETLERASRSVADEIRPITDIRGTAEYRKDVSHVIARDALEVAFRRAEEN
;
A
#
# COMPACT_ATOMS: atom_id res chain seq x y z
N MET A 1 13.43 -2.02 21.35
CA MET A 1 12.38 -2.01 20.31
C MET A 1 12.10 -0.58 19.88
N ILE A 2 11.76 -0.34 18.63
CA ILE A 2 11.51 1.01 18.09
C ILE A 2 10.03 1.37 18.25
N LEU A 3 9.76 2.56 18.79
CA LEU A 3 8.44 3.15 18.96
C LEU A 3 8.31 4.39 18.05
N ALA A 4 7.47 4.31 17.02
CA ALA A 4 7.01 5.44 16.25
C ALA A 4 5.62 5.92 16.75
N GLY A 5 4.53 5.51 16.08
CA GLY A 5 3.16 5.83 16.49
C GLY A 5 2.62 5.03 17.66
N GLY A 6 3.11 3.82 17.86
CA GLY A 6 2.75 2.93 18.97
C GLY A 6 1.40 2.20 18.82
N THR A 7 0.65 2.46 17.77
CA THR A 7 -0.72 1.94 17.59
C THR A 7 -0.82 0.42 17.52
N ASP A 8 0.23 -0.26 17.08
CA ASP A 8 0.34 -1.72 17.11
C ASP A 8 1.21 -2.20 18.29
N LEU A 9 2.32 -1.51 18.55
CA LEU A 9 3.28 -1.90 19.58
C LEU A 9 2.66 -1.98 20.97
N PHE A 10 1.94 -0.94 21.40
CA PHE A 10 1.31 -0.91 22.73
C PHE A 10 0.19 -1.95 22.87
N ILE A 11 -0.53 -2.26 21.80
CA ILE A 11 -1.55 -3.33 21.83
C ILE A 11 -0.87 -4.68 22.08
N ARG A 12 0.20 -4.99 21.36
CA ARG A 12 0.95 -6.23 21.52
C ARG A 12 1.59 -6.36 22.90
N MET A 13 2.08 -5.25 23.47
CA MET A 13 2.57 -5.20 24.86
C MET A 13 1.44 -5.46 25.87
N LYS A 14 0.28 -4.79 25.69
CA LYS A 14 -0.89 -4.99 26.57
C LYS A 14 -1.42 -6.42 26.53
N GLN A 15 -1.31 -7.07 25.38
CA GLN A 15 -1.69 -8.48 25.21
C GLN A 15 -0.64 -9.48 25.71
N GLY A 16 0.51 -9.02 26.20
CA GLY A 16 1.61 -9.87 26.63
C GLY A 16 2.34 -10.61 25.51
N VAL A 17 2.09 -10.23 24.26
CA VAL A 17 2.74 -10.84 23.08
C VAL A 17 4.23 -10.46 23.00
N ILE A 18 4.57 -9.28 23.49
CA ILE A 18 5.95 -8.77 23.55
C ILE A 18 6.19 -8.04 24.87
N ASP A 19 7.40 -8.16 25.39
CA ASP A 19 7.89 -7.46 26.60
C ASP A 19 9.28 -6.86 26.33
N PRO A 20 9.36 -5.66 25.73
CA PRO A 20 10.64 -5.05 25.37
C PRO A 20 11.31 -4.43 26.60
N LYS A 21 12.53 -4.86 26.92
CA LYS A 21 13.36 -4.26 28.00
C LYS A 21 13.70 -2.79 27.75
N VAL A 22 13.80 -2.38 26.49
CA VAL A 22 14.14 -1.01 26.09
C VAL A 22 13.27 -0.59 24.91
N ILE A 23 12.67 0.60 25.03
CA ILE A 23 11.90 1.24 23.96
C ILE A 23 12.60 2.53 23.55
N ILE A 24 12.93 2.65 22.28
CA ILE A 24 13.53 3.84 21.68
C ILE A 24 12.46 4.55 20.86
N ARG A 25 12.09 5.75 21.29
CA ARG A 25 11.10 6.56 20.58
C ARG A 25 11.72 7.31 19.42
N VAL A 26 11.14 7.13 18.22
CA VAL A 26 11.54 7.81 16.98
C VAL A 26 10.43 8.78 16.58
N LYS A 27 10.78 10.08 16.50
CA LYS A 27 9.87 11.16 16.07
C LYS A 27 10.23 11.74 14.70
N HIS A 28 11.43 11.50 14.23
CA HIS A 28 11.98 12.01 12.97
C HIS A 28 12.61 10.88 12.17
N PRO A 29 12.70 11.01 10.84
CA PRO A 29 12.25 12.15 10.04
C PRO A 29 10.72 12.17 9.80
N SER A 30 10.15 13.39 9.80
CA SER A 30 8.73 13.64 9.51
C SER A 30 8.63 14.84 8.58
N PHE A 31 8.40 14.58 7.31
CA PHE A 31 8.31 15.58 6.23
C PHE A 31 7.56 15.00 5.02
N ILE A 32 7.11 15.85 4.12
CA ILE A 32 6.64 15.54 2.77
C ILE A 32 7.31 16.54 1.85
N GLU A 33 8.22 16.09 1.01
CA GLU A 33 9.03 16.95 0.13
C GLU A 33 8.89 16.45 -1.33
N GLU A 34 8.67 17.40 -2.23
CA GLU A 34 8.74 17.16 -3.67
C GLU A 34 10.16 17.50 -4.15
N LYS A 35 10.80 16.55 -4.83
CA LYS A 35 12.13 16.70 -5.43
C LYS A 35 12.08 16.33 -6.91
N PRO A 36 13.12 16.62 -7.70
CA PRO A 36 13.14 16.30 -9.12
C PRO A 36 12.90 14.81 -9.44
N ASP A 37 13.36 13.92 -8.57
CA ASP A 37 13.23 12.46 -8.70
C ASP A 37 11.92 11.89 -8.15
N GLY A 38 11.13 12.69 -7.44
CA GLY A 38 9.86 12.23 -6.88
C GLY A 38 9.51 12.86 -5.53
N PHE A 39 8.67 12.17 -4.78
CA PHE A 39 8.19 12.59 -3.48
C PHE A 39 8.86 11.79 -2.37
N HIS A 40 9.42 12.51 -1.43
CA HIS A 40 10.12 11.97 -0.29
C HIS A 40 9.28 12.19 0.98
N ILE A 41 8.94 11.11 1.66
CA ILE A 41 8.10 11.12 2.86
C ILE A 41 8.89 10.53 4.02
N GLY A 42 9.15 11.33 5.05
CA GLY A 42 9.81 10.85 6.26
C GLY A 42 9.01 9.73 6.94
N ALA A 43 9.67 8.66 7.36
CA ALA A 43 9.02 7.47 7.91
C ALA A 43 8.19 7.75 9.17
N ALA A 44 8.53 8.78 9.97
CA ALA A 44 7.79 9.18 11.15
C ALA A 44 6.60 10.12 10.83
N THR A 45 6.33 10.43 9.56
CA THR A 45 5.19 11.26 9.16
C THR A 45 3.88 10.58 9.52
N LYS A 46 3.01 11.33 10.21
CA LYS A 46 1.74 10.82 10.69
C LYS A 46 0.77 10.57 9.54
N MET A 47 -0.05 9.51 9.65
CA MET A 47 -1.11 9.24 8.68
C MET A 47 -2.07 10.44 8.53
N ARG A 48 -2.36 11.15 9.64
CA ARG A 48 -3.21 12.36 9.57
C ARG A 48 -2.55 13.51 8.81
N THR A 49 -1.25 13.68 8.89
CA THR A 49 -0.50 14.68 8.11
C THR A 49 -0.59 14.36 6.61
N LEU A 50 -0.40 13.10 6.24
CA LEU A 50 -0.55 12.64 4.86
C LEU A 50 -1.99 12.82 4.36
N GLU A 51 -2.99 12.47 5.17
CA GLU A 51 -4.42 12.63 4.86
C GLU A 51 -4.81 14.09 4.58
N LYS A 52 -4.17 15.05 5.25
CA LYS A 52 -4.42 16.48 5.06
C LYS A 52 -3.55 17.13 4.00
N SER A 53 -2.59 16.42 3.45
CA SER A 53 -1.68 16.96 2.44
C SER A 53 -2.38 17.08 1.08
N GLU A 54 -2.44 18.29 0.54
CA GLU A 54 -3.00 18.53 -0.80
C GLU A 54 -2.23 17.76 -1.87
N VAL A 55 -0.92 17.64 -1.74
CA VAL A 55 -0.09 16.88 -2.67
C VAL A 55 -0.51 15.41 -2.69
N ILE A 56 -0.65 14.79 -1.50
CA ILE A 56 -1.08 13.39 -1.41
C ILE A 56 -2.51 13.24 -1.96
N THR A 57 -3.39 14.16 -1.63
CA THR A 57 -4.79 14.13 -2.09
C THR A 57 -4.90 14.26 -3.62
N ARG A 58 -4.07 15.10 -4.26
CA ARG A 58 -4.16 15.35 -5.71
C ARG A 58 -3.34 14.36 -6.53
N LYS A 59 -2.06 14.14 -6.15
CA LYS A 59 -1.13 13.34 -6.97
C LYS A 59 -1.13 11.84 -6.64
N PHE A 60 -1.57 11.45 -5.43
CA PHE A 60 -1.50 10.06 -4.94
C PHE A 60 -2.85 9.56 -4.43
N ARG A 61 -3.87 9.63 -5.28
CA ARG A 61 -5.28 9.34 -4.92
C ARG A 61 -5.46 7.99 -4.22
N ALA A 62 -4.85 6.91 -4.74
CA ALA A 62 -4.96 5.60 -4.12
C ALA A 62 -4.35 5.56 -2.70
N LEU A 63 -3.21 6.25 -2.48
CA LEU A 63 -2.61 6.35 -1.15
C LEU A 63 -3.49 7.16 -0.20
N TYR A 64 -4.05 8.27 -0.66
CA TYR A 64 -5.00 9.06 0.11
C TYR A 64 -6.23 8.25 0.53
N GLU A 65 -6.82 7.50 -0.41
CA GLU A 65 -7.98 6.65 -0.17
C GLU A 65 -7.67 5.56 0.88
N ALA A 66 -6.51 4.92 0.75
CA ALA A 66 -6.05 3.94 1.72
C ALA A 66 -5.86 4.53 3.12
N ILE A 67 -5.19 5.68 3.22
CA ILE A 67 -4.93 6.35 4.51
C ILE A 67 -6.23 6.70 5.23
N ARG A 68 -7.24 7.22 4.52
CA ARG A 68 -8.54 7.59 5.09
C ARG A 68 -9.27 6.41 5.74
N LEU A 69 -8.99 5.20 5.32
CA LEU A 69 -9.61 3.98 5.81
C LEU A 69 -8.84 3.33 6.97
N ILE A 70 -7.66 3.85 7.34
CA ILE A 70 -6.88 3.33 8.47
C ILE A 70 -7.52 3.77 9.79
N GLY A 71 -8.09 2.82 10.50
CA GLY A 71 -8.61 3.00 11.85
C GLY A 71 -9.49 4.25 12.02
N SER A 72 -9.41 4.89 13.18
CA SER A 72 -10.06 6.16 13.46
C SER A 72 -9.16 7.36 13.17
N VAL A 73 -9.73 8.57 13.21
CA VAL A 73 -8.96 9.83 13.13
C VAL A 73 -7.88 9.88 14.23
N GLN A 74 -8.22 9.44 15.46
CA GLN A 74 -7.28 9.39 16.60
C GLN A 74 -6.11 8.47 16.32
N ILE A 75 -6.37 7.29 15.73
CA ILE A 75 -5.31 6.37 15.31
C ILE A 75 -4.43 7.02 14.25
N ARG A 76 -4.98 7.71 13.26
CA ARG A 76 -4.20 8.40 12.23
C ARG A 76 -3.36 9.57 12.76
N TYR A 77 -3.75 10.19 13.87
CA TYR A 77 -2.91 11.19 14.56
C TYR A 77 -1.68 10.57 15.23
N MET A 78 -1.72 9.27 15.55
CA MET A 78 -0.60 8.55 16.19
C MET A 78 0.20 7.72 15.19
N ALA A 79 -0.45 6.93 14.36
CA ALA A 79 0.16 6.04 13.38
C ALA A 79 1.03 6.81 12.38
N THR A 80 2.15 6.20 11.99
CA THR A 80 3.10 6.75 11.02
C THR A 80 3.21 5.85 9.80
N LEU A 81 3.62 6.41 8.65
CA LEU A 81 3.81 5.66 7.42
C LEU A 81 4.82 4.52 7.60
N GLY A 82 6.01 4.85 8.12
CA GLY A 82 7.05 3.86 8.39
C GLY A 82 6.63 2.81 9.42
N GLY A 83 5.87 3.22 10.47
CA GLY A 83 5.32 2.28 11.45
C GLY A 83 4.36 1.26 10.83
N ASN A 84 3.50 1.68 9.91
CA ASN A 84 2.58 0.80 9.17
C ASN A 84 3.34 -0.21 8.30
N LEU A 85 4.35 0.25 7.55
CA LEU A 85 5.17 -0.62 6.71
C LEU A 85 6.02 -1.58 7.55
N CYS A 86 6.70 -1.09 8.61
CA CYS A 86 7.57 -1.91 9.47
C CYS A 86 6.78 -2.92 10.32
N ASN A 87 5.50 -2.68 10.61
CA ASN A 87 4.63 -3.67 11.24
C ASN A 87 4.39 -4.89 10.34
N ALA A 88 4.59 -4.73 9.05
CA ALA A 88 4.50 -5.77 8.02
C ALA A 88 3.24 -6.65 8.14
N SER A 89 2.10 -6.02 8.45
CA SER A 89 0.80 -6.70 8.40
C SER A 89 0.44 -7.02 6.95
N PRO A 90 -0.04 -8.23 6.63
CA PRO A 90 -0.61 -8.51 5.31
C PRO A 90 -1.76 -7.58 4.93
N ALA A 91 -2.41 -6.98 5.92
CA ALA A 91 -3.51 -6.03 5.78
C ALA A 91 -3.09 -4.55 5.93
N ALA A 92 -1.81 -4.23 5.73
CA ALA A 92 -1.33 -2.85 5.74
C ALA A 92 -1.90 -2.09 4.54
N ASP A 93 -2.90 -1.23 4.76
CA ASP A 93 -3.64 -0.55 3.70
C ASP A 93 -2.74 0.37 2.84
N THR A 94 -1.63 0.91 3.36
CA THR A 94 -0.73 1.75 2.57
C THR A 94 0.18 0.95 1.63
N ALA A 95 0.37 -0.34 1.85
CA ALA A 95 1.30 -1.14 1.07
C ALA A 95 0.85 -1.34 -0.40
N PRO A 96 -0.40 -1.72 -0.73
CA PRO A 96 -0.82 -1.88 -2.12
C PRO A 96 -0.69 -0.59 -2.96
N PRO A 97 -1.15 0.60 -2.51
CA PRO A 97 -0.92 1.84 -3.25
C PRO A 97 0.55 2.15 -3.50
N LEU A 98 1.39 2.00 -2.47
CA LEU A 98 2.82 2.24 -2.60
C LEU A 98 3.51 1.25 -3.54
N LEU A 99 3.07 -0.02 -3.56
CA LEU A 99 3.57 -1.04 -4.49
C LEU A 99 3.28 -0.68 -5.95
N VAL A 100 2.03 -0.30 -6.29
CA VAL A 100 1.70 0.07 -7.67
C VAL A 100 2.41 1.35 -8.12
N MET A 101 2.69 2.26 -7.20
CA MET A 101 3.46 3.47 -7.47
C MET A 101 4.97 3.22 -7.56
N GLY A 102 5.45 2.00 -7.27
CA GLY A 102 6.87 1.66 -7.35
C GLY A 102 7.70 2.32 -6.25
N ALA A 103 7.14 2.47 -5.06
CA ALA A 103 7.83 3.11 -3.95
C ALA A 103 9.10 2.37 -3.53
N GLU A 104 10.10 3.15 -3.10
CA GLU A 104 11.37 2.70 -2.56
C GLU A 104 11.54 3.19 -1.13
N LEU A 105 12.26 2.43 -0.34
CA LEU A 105 12.47 2.65 1.08
C LEU A 105 13.93 2.96 1.36
N LYS A 106 14.20 4.09 1.99
CA LYS A 106 15.52 4.44 2.49
C LYS A 106 15.72 3.91 3.90
N ILE A 107 16.64 3.00 4.03
CA ILE A 107 16.98 2.32 5.27
C ILE A 107 18.34 2.82 5.73
N LEU A 108 18.43 3.26 6.99
CA LEU A 108 19.68 3.71 7.62
C LEU A 108 20.16 2.64 8.60
N GLY A 109 21.41 2.25 8.49
CA GLY A 109 22.10 1.35 9.39
C GLY A 109 23.49 1.84 9.76
N PRO A 110 24.25 1.07 10.56
CA PRO A 110 25.60 1.43 10.99
C PRO A 110 26.58 1.67 9.84
N ASN A 111 26.36 1.00 8.72
CA ASN A 111 27.22 1.08 7.52
C ASN A 111 26.74 2.11 6.48
N GLY A 112 25.82 2.99 6.88
CA GLY A 112 25.25 4.02 5.98
C GLY A 112 23.80 3.72 5.57
N ALA A 113 23.35 4.42 4.54
CA ALA A 113 22.01 4.29 3.99
C ALA A 113 21.98 3.36 2.76
N ARG A 114 20.89 2.62 2.61
CA ARG A 114 20.60 1.82 1.42
C ARG A 114 19.15 2.02 0.97
N MET A 115 18.89 1.83 -0.32
CA MET A 115 17.55 1.83 -0.89
C MET A 115 17.07 0.39 -1.08
N VAL A 116 15.79 0.15 -0.81
CA VAL A 116 15.12 -1.15 -1.02
C VAL A 116 13.79 -0.89 -1.69
N ALA A 117 13.54 -1.54 -2.82
CA ALA A 117 12.22 -1.47 -3.44
C ALA A 117 11.16 -2.06 -2.48
N LEU A 118 10.00 -1.40 -2.36
CA LEU A 118 8.96 -1.84 -1.42
C LEU A 118 8.51 -3.29 -1.68
N LYS A 119 8.53 -3.75 -2.94
CA LYS A 119 8.20 -5.13 -3.30
C LYS A 119 9.11 -6.18 -2.65
N ASP A 120 10.35 -5.81 -2.31
CA ASP A 120 11.36 -6.68 -1.71
C ASP A 120 11.49 -6.47 -0.19
N PHE A 121 10.66 -5.59 0.37
CA PHE A 121 10.74 -5.22 1.80
C PHE A 121 10.03 -6.21 2.72
N PHE A 122 8.88 -6.77 2.30
CA PHE A 122 8.07 -7.67 3.12
C PHE A 122 8.52 -9.12 2.94
N LEU A 123 9.00 -9.76 4.02
CA LEU A 123 9.47 -11.15 3.99
C LEU A 123 8.45 -12.15 4.57
N GLY A 124 7.36 -11.64 5.16
CA GLY A 124 6.29 -12.41 5.76
C GLY A 124 5.52 -11.59 6.79
N PRO A 125 4.48 -12.15 7.42
CA PRO A 125 3.72 -11.46 8.45
C PRO A 125 4.61 -11.03 9.62
N GLY A 126 4.69 -9.71 9.88
CA GLY A 126 5.56 -9.14 10.90
C GLY A 126 7.06 -9.22 10.61
N LYS A 127 7.47 -9.56 9.38
CA LYS A 127 8.87 -9.70 8.99
C LYS A 127 9.20 -8.80 7.80
N THR A 128 10.28 -8.04 7.94
CA THR A 128 10.78 -7.11 6.91
C THR A 128 12.25 -7.38 6.60
N ALA A 129 12.75 -6.74 5.53
CA ALA A 129 14.16 -6.76 5.13
C ALA A 129 15.07 -5.89 6.03
N LEU A 130 14.53 -5.31 7.12
CA LEU A 130 15.34 -4.59 8.11
C LEU A 130 16.15 -5.56 8.96
N SER A 131 17.44 -5.31 9.13
CA SER A 131 18.23 -5.93 10.17
C SER A 131 17.92 -5.31 11.56
N LYS A 132 18.43 -5.92 12.64
CA LYS A 132 18.21 -5.45 14.01
C LYS A 132 18.76 -4.04 14.28
N SER A 133 19.78 -3.61 13.52
CA SER A 133 20.46 -2.33 13.65
C SER A 133 20.03 -1.30 12.61
N GLU A 134 19.04 -1.60 11.79
CA GLU A 134 18.55 -0.72 10.74
C GLU A 134 17.23 -0.06 11.10
N LEU A 135 17.02 1.12 10.53
CA LEU A 135 15.82 1.93 10.69
C LEU A 135 15.32 2.40 9.32
N LEU A 136 14.03 2.22 9.07
CA LEU A 136 13.36 2.87 7.95
C LEU A 136 13.27 4.37 8.23
N THR A 137 13.83 5.18 7.36
CA THR A 137 13.88 6.65 7.52
C THR A 137 13.00 7.40 6.54
N GLU A 138 12.79 6.86 5.33
CA GLU A 138 12.11 7.58 4.27
C GLU A 138 11.41 6.62 3.30
N VAL A 139 10.27 7.05 2.76
CA VAL A 139 9.58 6.42 1.64
C VAL A 139 9.68 7.38 0.46
N HIS A 140 10.28 6.91 -0.63
CA HIS A 140 10.36 7.62 -1.90
C HIS A 140 9.28 7.08 -2.84
N ILE A 141 8.56 7.98 -3.49
CA ILE A 141 7.55 7.66 -4.50
C ILE A 141 7.91 8.41 -5.78
N PRO A 142 8.19 7.74 -6.90
CA PRO A 142 8.49 8.40 -8.17
C PRO A 142 7.38 9.37 -8.60
N ASN A 143 7.75 10.41 -9.36
CA ASN A 143 6.78 11.34 -9.91
C ASN A 143 5.74 10.60 -10.78
N PRO A 144 4.43 10.86 -10.57
CA PRO A 144 3.39 10.31 -11.45
C PRO A 144 3.63 10.77 -12.89
N GLN A 145 3.53 9.85 -13.83
CA GLN A 145 3.61 10.18 -15.25
C GLN A 145 2.28 10.80 -15.73
N PRO A 146 2.28 11.61 -16.80
CA PRO A 146 1.04 12.09 -17.41
C PRO A 146 0.10 10.94 -17.76
N HIS A 147 -1.19 11.21 -17.79
CA HIS A 147 -2.25 10.24 -18.07
C HIS A 147 -2.20 9.00 -17.15
N THR A 148 -1.78 9.20 -15.90
CA THR A 148 -1.78 8.14 -14.88
C THR A 148 -2.97 8.29 -13.95
N GLY A 149 -3.77 7.23 -13.83
CA GLY A 149 -4.84 7.11 -12.85
C GLY A 149 -4.56 6.03 -11.84
N THR A 150 -4.87 6.31 -10.57
CA THR A 150 -4.74 5.34 -9.47
C THR A 150 -6.04 5.23 -8.70
N ALA A 151 -6.33 4.04 -8.17
CA ALA A 151 -7.48 3.77 -7.31
C ALA A 151 -7.12 2.80 -6.20
N PHE A 152 -7.80 2.93 -5.06
CA PHE A 152 -7.74 1.96 -3.97
C PHE A 152 -9.15 1.58 -3.54
N VAL A 153 -9.42 0.29 -3.47
CA VAL A 153 -10.69 -0.27 -3.02
C VAL A 153 -10.42 -1.25 -1.87
N ARG A 154 -11.21 -1.15 -0.81
CA ARG A 154 -11.10 -2.03 0.35
C ARG A 154 -12.47 -2.58 0.74
N LEU A 155 -12.53 -3.88 0.97
CA LEU A 155 -13.69 -4.55 1.54
C LEU A 155 -13.44 -4.87 3.02
N SER A 156 -14.31 -4.38 3.89
CA SER A 156 -14.30 -4.61 5.34
C SER A 156 -15.73 -4.74 5.86
N ARG A 157 -15.91 -5.19 7.11
CA ARG A 157 -17.25 -5.27 7.73
C ARG A 157 -17.76 -3.88 8.13
N ALA A 158 -16.88 -3.07 8.66
CA ALA A 158 -17.15 -1.69 9.09
C ALA A 158 -15.98 -0.79 8.69
N SER A 159 -16.19 0.53 8.72
CA SER A 159 -15.21 1.51 8.24
C SER A 159 -13.84 1.44 8.94
N MET A 160 -13.81 1.11 10.25
CA MET A 160 -12.58 1.01 11.05
C MET A 160 -12.02 -0.41 11.17
N ASP A 161 -12.67 -1.41 10.55
CA ASP A 161 -12.23 -2.80 10.64
C ASP A 161 -11.02 -3.06 9.74
N ILE A 162 -10.27 -4.12 10.05
CA ILE A 162 -9.17 -4.59 9.21
C ILE A 162 -9.74 -5.12 7.89
N ALA A 163 -9.07 -4.84 6.79
CA ALA A 163 -9.47 -5.28 5.46
C ALA A 163 -9.65 -6.81 5.38
N LYS A 164 -10.76 -7.25 4.80
CA LYS A 164 -10.89 -8.63 4.31
C LYS A 164 -10.03 -8.85 3.08
N ILE A 165 -10.04 -7.86 2.20
CA ILE A 165 -9.23 -7.74 1.00
C ILE A 165 -9.11 -6.26 0.64
N SER A 166 -7.98 -5.86 0.11
CA SER A 166 -7.77 -4.54 -0.47
C SER A 166 -7.02 -4.65 -1.79
N ILE A 167 -7.25 -3.71 -2.68
CA ILE A 167 -6.61 -3.64 -3.98
C ILE A 167 -6.24 -2.20 -4.30
N ALA A 168 -5.08 -2.02 -4.89
CA ALA A 168 -4.67 -0.78 -5.53
C ALA A 168 -4.37 -1.05 -6.99
N VAL A 169 -4.72 -0.10 -7.84
CA VAL A 169 -4.49 -0.14 -9.28
C VAL A 169 -3.80 1.15 -9.71
N LEU A 170 -2.85 1.02 -10.63
CA LEU A 170 -2.27 2.12 -11.39
C LEU A 170 -2.40 1.78 -12.87
N LEU A 171 -3.02 2.68 -13.63
CA LEU A 171 -3.06 2.61 -15.09
C LEU A 171 -2.47 3.89 -15.66
N GLN A 172 -1.60 3.75 -16.65
CA GLN A 172 -1.09 4.83 -17.46
C GLN A 172 -1.56 4.63 -18.90
N LEU A 173 -2.04 5.69 -19.55
CA LEU A 173 -2.49 5.65 -20.92
C LEU A 173 -1.46 6.31 -21.85
N ASP A 174 -1.36 5.78 -23.07
CA ASP A 174 -0.66 6.45 -24.16
C ASP A 174 -1.56 7.46 -24.88
N SER A 175 -1.01 8.17 -25.87
CA SER A 175 -1.72 9.15 -26.69
C SER A 175 -2.89 8.57 -27.50
N THR A 176 -2.97 7.24 -27.64
CA THR A 176 -4.06 6.53 -28.36
C THR A 176 -5.09 5.93 -27.39
N ARG A 177 -5.01 6.28 -26.09
CA ARG A 177 -5.84 5.74 -24.99
C ARG A 177 -5.70 4.23 -24.80
N ARG A 178 -4.53 3.66 -25.14
CA ARG A 178 -4.16 2.31 -24.75
C ARG A 178 -3.44 2.34 -23.42
N ILE A 179 -3.58 1.29 -22.65
CA ILE A 179 -2.88 1.14 -21.36
C ILE A 179 -1.41 0.84 -21.66
N SER A 180 -0.54 1.85 -21.51
CA SER A 180 0.92 1.69 -21.66
C SER A 180 1.55 1.00 -20.45
N THR A 181 0.98 1.21 -19.26
CA THR A 181 1.42 0.58 -18.01
C THR A 181 0.22 0.21 -17.15
N ALA A 182 0.18 -1.02 -16.67
CA ALA A 182 -0.77 -1.47 -15.66
C ALA A 182 0.00 -2.06 -14.48
N LYS A 183 -0.42 -1.70 -13.26
CA LYS A 183 0.06 -2.34 -12.02
C LYS A 183 -1.15 -2.58 -11.12
N ILE A 184 -1.22 -3.78 -10.56
CA ILE A 184 -2.29 -4.20 -9.65
C ILE A 184 -1.62 -4.79 -8.42
N ALA A 185 -1.95 -4.29 -7.23
CA ALA A 185 -1.44 -4.81 -5.97
C ALA A 185 -2.57 -5.12 -5.01
N LEU A 186 -2.42 -6.17 -4.23
CA LEU A 186 -3.44 -6.62 -3.29
C LEU A 186 -2.86 -6.79 -1.87
N GLY A 187 -3.71 -6.49 -0.88
CA GLY A 187 -3.47 -6.75 0.52
C GLY A 187 -4.48 -7.73 1.11
N SER A 188 -4.13 -8.37 2.21
CA SER A 188 -4.94 -9.36 2.93
C SER A 188 -5.24 -10.66 2.15
N VAL A 189 -4.48 -10.97 1.12
CA VAL A 189 -4.71 -12.13 0.23
C VAL A 189 -3.54 -13.09 0.11
N ALA A 190 -2.44 -12.80 0.79
CA ALA A 190 -1.22 -13.60 0.85
C ALA A 190 -0.47 -13.27 2.15
N PRO A 191 0.62 -13.97 2.52
CA PRO A 191 1.44 -13.64 3.69
C PRO A 191 2.03 -12.23 3.66
N THR A 192 2.19 -11.65 2.49
CA THR A 192 2.63 -10.27 2.24
C THR A 192 1.72 -9.59 1.23
N PRO A 193 1.67 -8.26 1.14
CA PRO A 193 1.08 -7.58 -0.01
C PRO A 193 1.77 -8.03 -1.30
N ILE A 194 1.00 -8.25 -2.37
CA ILE A 194 1.48 -8.82 -3.63
C ILE A 194 1.19 -7.91 -4.83
N LEU A 195 1.97 -8.07 -5.91
CA LEU A 195 1.66 -7.56 -7.24
C LEU A 195 1.02 -8.67 -8.07
N ALA A 196 -0.14 -8.42 -8.68
CA ALA A 196 -0.84 -9.32 -9.60
C ALA A 196 -0.35 -9.06 -11.02
N ASN A 197 0.84 -9.57 -11.35
CA ASN A 197 1.51 -9.26 -12.60
C ASN A 197 0.79 -9.87 -13.82
N LYS A 198 0.29 -11.10 -13.72
CA LYS A 198 -0.44 -11.75 -14.83
C LYS A 198 -1.69 -10.98 -15.20
N SER A 199 -2.43 -10.50 -14.19
CA SER A 199 -3.62 -9.68 -14.41
C SER A 199 -3.27 -8.32 -15.04
N ALA A 200 -2.17 -7.71 -14.63
CA ALA A 200 -1.67 -6.45 -15.19
C ALA A 200 -1.20 -6.62 -16.65
N ASP A 201 -0.53 -7.72 -16.97
CA ASP A 201 -0.05 -8.04 -18.33
C ASP A 201 -1.21 -8.18 -19.34
N LEU A 202 -2.38 -8.68 -18.90
CA LEU A 202 -3.58 -8.76 -19.77
C LEU A 202 -4.12 -7.39 -20.19
N LEU A 203 -3.78 -6.33 -19.46
CA LEU A 203 -4.22 -4.95 -19.74
C LEU A 203 -3.19 -4.19 -20.58
N THR A 204 -1.91 -4.43 -20.38
CA THR A 204 -0.83 -3.68 -21.02
C THR A 204 -0.87 -3.85 -22.54
N GLY A 205 -0.76 -2.74 -23.26
CA GLY A 205 -0.86 -2.66 -24.73
C GLY A 205 -2.29 -2.66 -25.28
N ASN A 206 -3.30 -2.87 -24.43
CA ASN A 206 -4.70 -2.98 -24.84
C ASN A 206 -5.51 -1.72 -24.47
N ARG A 207 -6.67 -1.55 -25.11
CA ARG A 207 -7.71 -0.63 -24.63
C ARG A 207 -8.51 -1.32 -23.53
N LEU A 208 -9.01 -0.54 -22.56
CA LEU A 208 -9.91 -1.07 -21.55
C LEU A 208 -11.31 -1.25 -22.18
N THR A 209 -11.54 -2.43 -22.74
CA THR A 209 -12.86 -2.89 -23.18
C THR A 209 -13.52 -3.71 -22.07
N ARG A 210 -14.82 -3.94 -22.18
CA ARG A 210 -15.53 -4.83 -21.23
C ARG A 210 -14.87 -6.22 -21.16
N GLU A 211 -14.42 -6.75 -22.28
CA GLU A 211 -13.75 -8.05 -22.35
C GLU A 211 -12.39 -8.05 -21.63
N THR A 212 -11.51 -7.07 -21.92
CA THR A 212 -10.20 -6.98 -21.28
C THR A 212 -10.32 -6.73 -19.77
N LEU A 213 -11.30 -5.91 -19.36
CA LEU A 213 -11.63 -5.65 -17.96
C LEU A 213 -12.05 -6.93 -17.22
N GLU A 214 -13.00 -7.69 -17.79
CA GLU A 214 -13.47 -8.94 -17.20
C GLU A 214 -12.36 -10.01 -17.13
N ARG A 215 -11.56 -10.14 -18.16
CA ARG A 215 -10.44 -11.09 -18.18
C ARG A 215 -9.39 -10.75 -17.12
N ALA A 216 -8.96 -9.49 -17.04
CA ALA A 216 -7.96 -9.05 -16.08
C ALA A 216 -8.47 -9.14 -14.64
N SER A 217 -9.71 -8.70 -14.38
CA SER A 217 -10.29 -8.76 -13.03
C SER A 217 -10.46 -10.21 -12.54
N ARG A 218 -10.91 -11.14 -13.38
CA ARG A 218 -11.03 -12.56 -13.02
C ARG A 218 -9.67 -13.22 -12.77
N SER A 219 -8.65 -12.88 -13.56
CA SER A 219 -7.29 -13.42 -13.40
C SER A 219 -6.68 -13.14 -12.01
N VAL A 220 -7.12 -12.07 -11.32
CA VAL A 220 -6.65 -11.75 -9.95
C VAL A 220 -6.86 -12.91 -8.98
N ALA A 221 -7.97 -13.65 -9.10
CA ALA A 221 -8.30 -14.77 -8.21
C ALA A 221 -7.28 -15.93 -8.29
N ASP A 222 -6.57 -16.05 -9.42
CA ASP A 222 -5.57 -17.10 -9.62
C ASP A 222 -4.21 -16.74 -8.99
N GLU A 223 -3.96 -15.47 -8.77
CA GLU A 223 -2.70 -14.94 -8.23
C GLU A 223 -2.69 -14.82 -6.71
N ILE A 224 -3.84 -14.89 -6.06
CA ILE A 224 -3.97 -14.76 -4.61
C ILE A 224 -3.96 -16.10 -3.88
N ARG A 225 -3.51 -16.08 -2.63
CA ARG A 225 -3.45 -17.25 -1.73
C ARG A 225 -3.93 -16.83 -0.33
N PRO A 226 -5.21 -16.44 -0.19
CA PRO A 226 -5.76 -15.99 1.08
C PRO A 226 -5.90 -17.14 2.08
N ILE A 227 -5.88 -16.78 3.36
CA ILE A 227 -6.23 -17.68 4.46
C ILE A 227 -7.70 -17.50 4.86
N THR A 228 -8.25 -18.52 5.51
CA THR A 228 -9.51 -18.40 6.26
C THR A 228 -9.20 -17.91 7.68
N ASP A 229 -9.87 -16.82 8.08
CA ASP A 229 -9.77 -16.26 9.43
C ASP A 229 -11.15 -15.74 9.91
N ILE A 230 -11.20 -15.13 11.09
CA ILE A 230 -12.42 -14.56 11.69
C ILE A 230 -13.09 -13.46 10.85
N ARG A 231 -12.42 -12.95 9.81
CA ARG A 231 -12.91 -11.87 8.95
C ARG A 231 -13.56 -12.38 7.66
N GLY A 232 -13.18 -13.58 7.23
CA GLY A 232 -13.74 -14.21 6.03
C GLY A 232 -12.97 -15.45 5.61
N THR A 233 -13.63 -16.28 4.82
CA THR A 233 -13.02 -17.50 4.27
C THR A 233 -12.08 -17.16 3.11
N ALA A 234 -11.14 -18.06 2.82
CA ALA A 234 -10.25 -17.96 1.66
C ALA A 234 -11.06 -17.94 0.36
N GLU A 235 -12.10 -18.76 0.28
CA GLU A 235 -13.02 -18.84 -0.85
C GLU A 235 -13.71 -17.48 -1.09
N TYR A 236 -14.37 -16.94 -0.06
CA TYR A 236 -15.01 -15.63 -0.17
C TYR A 236 -14.04 -14.53 -0.65
N ARG A 237 -12.79 -14.51 -0.16
CA ARG A 237 -11.80 -13.53 -0.62
C ARG A 237 -11.43 -13.70 -2.09
N LYS A 238 -11.39 -14.95 -2.59
CA LYS A 238 -11.23 -15.25 -4.02
C LYS A 238 -12.43 -14.79 -4.83
N ASP A 239 -13.63 -15.09 -4.37
CA ASP A 239 -14.86 -14.75 -5.08
C ASP A 239 -15.05 -13.24 -5.24
N VAL A 240 -14.77 -12.47 -4.17
CA VAL A 240 -14.93 -11.00 -4.24
C VAL A 240 -13.76 -10.28 -4.91
N SER A 241 -12.62 -10.96 -5.08
CA SER A 241 -11.41 -10.33 -5.62
C SER A 241 -11.62 -9.74 -7.02
N HIS A 242 -12.35 -10.46 -7.89
CA HIS A 242 -12.62 -9.98 -9.23
C HIS A 242 -13.56 -8.77 -9.25
N VAL A 243 -14.52 -8.69 -8.31
CA VAL A 243 -15.45 -7.57 -8.21
C VAL A 243 -14.71 -6.29 -7.85
N ILE A 244 -13.93 -6.33 -6.75
CA ILE A 244 -13.18 -5.13 -6.34
C ILE A 244 -12.06 -4.78 -7.32
N ALA A 245 -11.51 -5.75 -8.06
CA ALA A 245 -10.52 -5.52 -9.10
C ALA A 245 -11.16 -4.76 -10.28
N ARG A 246 -12.33 -5.19 -10.73
CA ARG A 246 -13.09 -4.50 -11.77
C ARG A 246 -13.38 -3.05 -11.36
N ASP A 247 -13.93 -2.85 -10.16
CA ASP A 247 -14.29 -1.53 -9.66
C ASP A 247 -13.05 -0.59 -9.57
N ALA A 248 -11.92 -1.11 -9.09
CA ALA A 248 -10.67 -0.36 -9.00
C ALA A 248 -10.09 -0.03 -10.38
N LEU A 249 -10.15 -0.96 -11.34
CA LEU A 249 -9.70 -0.76 -12.72
C LEU A 249 -10.51 0.32 -13.44
N GLU A 250 -11.83 0.29 -13.32
CA GLU A 250 -12.72 1.31 -13.92
C GLU A 250 -12.43 2.71 -13.35
N VAL A 251 -12.26 2.82 -12.02
CA VAL A 251 -11.93 4.10 -11.38
C VAL A 251 -10.56 4.59 -11.80
N ALA A 252 -9.55 3.73 -11.83
CA ALA A 252 -8.19 4.09 -12.24
C ALA A 252 -8.16 4.54 -13.71
N PHE A 253 -8.87 3.84 -14.60
CA PHE A 253 -8.93 4.18 -16.01
C PHE A 253 -9.55 5.56 -16.23
N ARG A 254 -10.73 5.82 -15.65
CA ARG A 254 -11.38 7.14 -15.74
C ARG A 254 -10.46 8.26 -15.27
N ARG A 255 -9.74 8.07 -14.16
CA ARG A 255 -8.78 9.05 -13.65
C ARG A 255 -7.57 9.25 -14.56
N ALA A 256 -7.15 8.21 -15.28
CA ALA A 256 -6.08 8.33 -16.27
C ALA A 256 -6.52 9.12 -17.51
N GLU A 257 -7.81 9.07 -17.86
CA GLU A 257 -8.37 9.88 -18.95
C GLU A 257 -8.54 11.36 -18.55
N GLU A 258 -8.75 11.65 -17.26
CA GLU A 258 -8.95 13.01 -16.71
C GLU A 258 -7.62 13.76 -16.46
N ASN A 259 -6.48 13.05 -16.32
CA ASN A 259 -5.13 13.58 -16.07
C ASN A 259 -4.30 13.68 -17.35
#